data_df0ae6f0fe33a5b18987c83ac46936a1
#
_entry.id   df0ae6f0fe33a5b18987c83ac46936a1
#
_cell.length_a   1.000
_cell.length_b   1.000
_cell.length_c   1.000
_cell.angle_alpha   90.00
_cell.angle_beta   90.00
_cell.angle_gamma   90.00
#
_symmetry.space_group_name_H-M   'P 1'
#
loop_
_entity.id
_entity.type
_entity.pdbx_description
1 polymer ?
#
loop_
_entity_poly.entity_id
_entity_poly.type
_entity_poly.pdbx_seq_one_letter_code
_entity_poly.pdbx_strand_id
1 'polypeptide(L)'
;EYNDQFASKDLLNTEFIEQSLQKMGEELPPNRSLGSLQLALFEAVAEEHLWNPTFIIDYPTEVSPLARASDNDPNITERFELFIAGREIANGFSELNDPEEQAERFKKQVEQKEAGDDEAMYYDADFIRALEYGMPPTGGCGIGIDRLIMLITNKPSIRDVILFPHMRPE
;
A
#
# COMPACT_ATOMS: atom_id res chain seq x y z
N GLU A 1 -2.44 -22.06 7.81
CA GLU A 1 -3.08 -22.97 6.81
C GLU A 1 -3.05 -22.41 5.38
N TYR A 2 -2.90 -21.08 5.17
CA TYR A 2 -2.80 -20.50 3.82
C TYR A 2 -1.38 -20.50 3.25
N ASN A 3 -0.35 -20.64 4.07
CA ASN A 3 1.07 -20.61 3.65
C ASN A 3 1.49 -21.77 2.70
N ASP A 4 0.71 -22.83 2.61
CA ASP A 4 1.04 -23.99 1.77
C ASP A 4 0.42 -23.92 0.36
N GLN A 5 -0.40 -22.90 0.06
CA GLN A 5 -1.08 -22.79 -1.23
C GLN A 5 -0.21 -22.10 -2.31
N PHE A 6 0.75 -21.26 -1.91
CA PHE A 6 1.56 -20.47 -2.83
C PHE A 6 3.06 -20.71 -2.57
N ALA A 7 3.75 -21.29 -3.52
CA ALA A 7 5.21 -21.36 -3.46
C ALA A 7 5.80 -19.98 -3.85
N SER A 8 6.94 -19.61 -3.29
CA SER A 8 7.60 -18.31 -3.58
C SER A 8 7.81 -18.03 -5.09
N LYS A 9 8.04 -19.08 -5.89
CA LYS A 9 8.18 -18.97 -7.34
C LYS A 9 6.86 -18.61 -8.06
N ASP A 10 5.73 -19.00 -7.48
CA ASP A 10 4.41 -18.76 -8.05
C ASP A 10 4.01 -17.28 -7.84
N LEU A 11 4.51 -16.66 -6.78
CA LEU A 11 4.33 -15.24 -6.48
C LEU A 11 5.12 -14.31 -7.42
N LEU A 12 6.00 -14.84 -8.26
CA LEU A 12 6.71 -14.12 -9.31
C LEU A 12 6.08 -14.31 -10.70
N ASN A 13 4.99 -15.06 -10.78
CA ASN A 13 4.30 -15.35 -12.03
C ASN A 13 2.96 -14.60 -12.09
N THR A 14 2.91 -13.55 -12.90
CA THR A 14 1.71 -12.71 -13.06
C THR A 14 0.48 -13.49 -13.50
N GLU A 15 0.62 -14.42 -14.47
CA GLU A 15 -0.50 -15.24 -14.94
C GLU A 15 -1.06 -16.14 -13.83
N PHE A 16 -0.18 -16.70 -13.00
CA PHE A 16 -0.60 -17.51 -11.86
C PHE A 16 -1.37 -16.69 -10.83
N ILE A 17 -0.90 -15.47 -10.51
CA ILE A 17 -1.55 -14.58 -9.56
C ILE A 17 -2.91 -14.12 -10.10
N GLU A 18 -2.98 -13.68 -11.37
CA GLU A 18 -4.25 -13.30 -12.01
C GLU A 18 -5.28 -14.42 -11.98
N GLN A 19 -4.89 -15.64 -12.36
CA GLN A 19 -5.79 -16.79 -12.32
C GLN A 19 -6.24 -17.14 -10.88
N SER A 20 -5.38 -16.92 -9.90
CA SER A 20 -5.69 -17.15 -8.50
C SER A 20 -6.71 -16.15 -7.98
N LEU A 21 -6.51 -14.85 -8.24
CA LEU A 21 -7.47 -13.80 -7.90
C LEU A 21 -8.84 -14.03 -8.57
N GLN A 22 -8.85 -14.35 -9.87
CA GLN A 22 -10.09 -14.64 -10.60
C GLN A 22 -10.84 -15.84 -10.04
N LYS A 23 -10.14 -16.92 -9.64
CA LYS A 23 -10.76 -18.09 -9.00
C LYS A 23 -11.38 -17.77 -7.65
N MET A 24 -10.82 -16.81 -6.93
CA MET A 24 -11.37 -16.32 -5.66
C MET A 24 -12.54 -15.35 -5.85
N GLY A 25 -12.76 -14.88 -7.08
CA GLY A 25 -13.81 -13.92 -7.40
C GLY A 25 -13.40 -12.45 -7.15
N GLU A 26 -12.10 -12.22 -6.99
CA GLU A 26 -11.54 -10.89 -6.77
C GLU A 26 -11.42 -10.13 -8.10
N GLU A 27 -11.62 -8.82 -8.04
CA GLU A 27 -11.37 -7.93 -9.17
C GLU A 27 -9.87 -7.73 -9.37
N LEU A 28 -9.42 -7.83 -10.62
CA LEU A 28 -8.03 -7.57 -10.93
C LEU A 28 -7.72 -6.06 -10.87
N PRO A 29 -6.56 -5.67 -10.32
CA PRO A 29 -6.17 -4.27 -10.31
C PRO A 29 -6.06 -3.73 -11.75
N PRO A 30 -6.39 -2.45 -12.00
CA PRO A 30 -6.29 -1.84 -13.32
C PRO A 30 -4.87 -1.92 -13.90
N ASN A 31 -3.88 -1.65 -13.07
CA ASN A 31 -2.48 -1.90 -13.36
C ASN A 31 -2.14 -3.35 -12.99
N ARG A 32 -1.86 -4.17 -14.02
CA ARG A 32 -1.50 -5.59 -13.86
C ARG A 32 0.01 -5.80 -13.76
N SER A 33 0.72 -4.87 -13.14
CA SER A 33 2.13 -5.07 -12.83
C SER A 33 2.29 -6.17 -11.77
N LEU A 34 3.48 -6.75 -11.70
CA LEU A 34 3.76 -7.80 -10.72
C LEU A 34 3.49 -7.31 -9.29
N GLY A 35 3.94 -6.11 -8.95
CA GLY A 35 3.76 -5.54 -7.61
C GLY A 35 2.29 -5.31 -7.26
N SER A 36 1.49 -4.79 -8.20
CA SER A 36 0.05 -4.58 -7.98
C SER A 36 -0.70 -5.91 -7.80
N LEU A 37 -0.36 -6.92 -8.58
CA LEU A 37 -0.95 -8.25 -8.45
C LEU A 37 -0.55 -8.94 -7.14
N GLN A 38 0.71 -8.79 -6.70
CA GLN A 38 1.17 -9.31 -5.41
C GLN A 38 0.44 -8.65 -4.25
N LEU A 39 0.26 -7.31 -4.29
CA LEU A 39 -0.48 -6.58 -3.28
C LEU A 39 -1.95 -7.05 -3.23
N ALA A 40 -2.64 -7.10 -4.36
CA ALA A 40 -4.02 -7.59 -4.42
C ALA A 40 -4.17 -9.02 -3.88
N LEU A 41 -3.23 -9.91 -4.19
CA LEU A 41 -3.25 -11.27 -3.65
C LEU A 41 -3.03 -11.28 -2.13
N PHE A 42 -2.11 -10.46 -1.61
CA PHE A 42 -1.88 -10.31 -0.17
C PHE A 42 -3.15 -9.84 0.55
N GLU A 43 -3.79 -8.80 0.04
CA GLU A 43 -5.05 -8.27 0.59
C GLU A 43 -6.16 -9.33 0.60
N ALA A 44 -6.29 -10.09 -0.49
CA ALA A 44 -7.32 -11.11 -0.62
C ALA A 44 -7.12 -12.33 0.30
N VAL A 45 -5.87 -12.72 0.61
CA VAL A 45 -5.62 -14.02 1.28
C VAL A 45 -4.98 -13.91 2.66
N ALA A 46 -4.37 -12.78 3.01
CA ALA A 46 -3.55 -12.68 4.22
C ALA A 46 -4.01 -11.60 5.19
N GLU A 47 -4.41 -10.43 4.70
CA GLU A 47 -4.65 -9.25 5.52
C GLU A 47 -5.64 -9.52 6.66
N GLU A 48 -6.82 -10.06 6.36
CA GLU A 48 -7.86 -10.32 7.36
C GLU A 48 -7.46 -11.35 8.44
N HIS A 49 -6.40 -12.12 8.18
CA HIS A 49 -5.87 -13.14 9.11
C HIS A 49 -4.77 -12.59 10.04
N LEU A 50 -4.35 -11.35 9.88
CA LEU A 50 -3.32 -10.72 10.70
C LEU A 50 -3.90 -10.19 12.02
N TRP A 51 -4.29 -11.10 12.90
CA TRP A 51 -4.91 -10.76 14.20
C TRP A 51 -3.93 -10.21 15.23
N ASN A 52 -2.76 -10.80 15.34
CA ASN A 52 -1.72 -10.31 16.22
C ASN A 52 -1.02 -9.09 15.60
N PRO A 53 -0.42 -8.20 16.41
CA PRO A 53 0.40 -7.12 15.87
C PRO A 53 1.49 -7.67 14.95
N THR A 54 1.39 -7.36 13.66
CA THR A 54 2.24 -7.89 12.61
C THR A 54 2.72 -6.77 11.71
N PHE A 55 4.02 -6.65 11.52
CA PHE A 55 4.60 -5.77 10.52
C PHE A 55 4.77 -6.55 9.20
N ILE A 56 4.19 -6.02 8.14
CA ILE A 56 4.48 -6.41 6.77
C ILE A 56 5.50 -5.41 6.26
N ILE A 57 6.58 -5.89 5.66
CA ILE A 57 7.71 -5.09 5.19
C ILE A 57 8.01 -5.38 3.72
N ASP A 58 8.92 -4.61 3.12
CA ASP A 58 9.44 -4.86 1.77
C ASP A 58 8.37 -4.81 0.67
N TYR A 59 7.50 -3.78 0.74
CA TYR A 59 6.48 -3.56 -0.29
C TYR A 59 7.11 -3.30 -1.67
N PRO A 60 6.48 -3.79 -2.75
CA PRO A 60 6.94 -3.51 -4.10
C PRO A 60 7.04 -2.01 -4.39
N THR A 61 8.10 -1.60 -5.10
CA THR A 61 8.33 -0.20 -5.49
C THR A 61 7.18 0.35 -6.35
N GLU A 62 6.56 -0.51 -7.16
CA GLU A 62 5.44 -0.15 -8.06
C GLU A 62 4.20 0.34 -7.31
N VAL A 63 3.97 -0.16 -6.10
CA VAL A 63 2.82 0.22 -5.23
C VAL A 63 3.22 1.12 -4.08
N SER A 64 4.42 1.68 -4.13
CA SER A 64 4.97 2.55 -3.07
C SER A 64 5.64 3.79 -3.68
N PRO A 65 4.88 4.67 -4.36
CA PRO A 65 5.45 5.74 -5.20
C PRO A 65 6.25 6.81 -4.43
N LEU A 66 6.02 6.95 -3.13
CA LEU A 66 6.69 7.96 -2.28
C LEU A 66 7.80 7.36 -1.39
N ALA A 67 7.93 6.03 -1.38
CA ALA A 67 8.91 5.36 -0.55
C ALA A 67 10.23 5.15 -1.31
N ARG A 68 11.34 5.30 -0.59
CA ARG A 68 12.66 5.03 -1.13
C ARG A 68 12.83 3.54 -1.41
N ALA A 69 13.40 3.22 -2.57
CA ALA A 69 13.77 1.84 -2.87
C ALA A 69 14.87 1.34 -1.91
N SER A 70 14.87 0.04 -1.63
CA SER A 70 15.93 -0.59 -0.85
C SER A 70 17.27 -0.52 -1.59
N ASP A 71 18.34 -0.27 -0.86
CA ASP A 71 19.71 -0.27 -1.42
C ASP A 71 20.14 -1.67 -1.90
N ASN A 72 19.50 -2.73 -1.40
CA ASN A 72 19.85 -4.11 -1.73
C ASN A 72 19.01 -4.68 -2.88
N ASP A 73 17.77 -4.23 -3.05
CA ASP A 73 16.86 -4.67 -4.11
C ASP A 73 15.98 -3.50 -4.55
N PRO A 74 16.17 -2.95 -5.76
CA PRO A 74 15.40 -1.81 -6.24
C PRO A 74 13.92 -2.12 -6.53
N ASN A 75 13.51 -3.39 -6.52
CA ASN A 75 12.13 -3.78 -6.73
C ASN A 75 11.28 -3.67 -5.47
N ILE A 76 11.90 -3.53 -4.30
CA ILE A 76 11.22 -3.35 -3.01
C ILE A 76 11.58 -2.02 -2.37
N THR A 77 10.72 -1.55 -1.46
CA THR A 77 10.91 -0.31 -0.71
C THR A 77 11.18 -0.58 0.75
N GLU A 78 11.85 0.37 1.41
CA GLU A 78 11.98 0.41 2.87
C GLU A 78 10.67 0.93 3.49
N ARG A 79 9.58 0.16 3.32
CA ARG A 79 8.23 0.47 3.78
C ARG A 79 7.71 -0.64 4.69
N PHE A 80 6.96 -0.26 5.70
CA PHE A 80 6.20 -1.19 6.53
C PHE A 80 4.75 -0.76 6.64
N GLU A 81 3.88 -1.72 6.87
CA GLU A 81 2.54 -1.51 7.42
C GLU A 81 2.37 -2.37 8.66
N LEU A 82 1.73 -1.81 9.69
CA LEU A 82 1.39 -2.52 10.91
C LEU A 82 -0.08 -2.92 10.87
N PHE A 83 -0.32 -4.21 10.91
CA PHE A 83 -1.66 -4.80 11.02
C PHE A 83 -1.93 -5.27 12.43
N ILE A 84 -3.16 -5.02 12.92
CA ILE A 84 -3.67 -5.56 14.19
C ILE A 84 -5.16 -5.85 13.99
N ALA A 85 -5.60 -7.04 14.37
CA ALA A 85 -6.99 -7.49 14.25
C ALA A 85 -7.53 -7.38 12.81
N GLY A 86 -6.71 -7.77 11.83
CA GLY A 86 -7.06 -7.76 10.40
C GLY A 86 -7.20 -6.35 9.81
N ARG A 87 -6.54 -5.35 10.37
CA ARG A 87 -6.63 -3.95 9.91
C ARG A 87 -5.27 -3.27 9.96
N GLU A 88 -4.94 -2.53 8.94
CA GLU A 88 -3.81 -1.60 8.94
C GLU A 88 -4.05 -0.52 10.01
N ILE A 89 -3.11 -0.39 10.92
CA ILE A 89 -3.10 0.62 12.00
C ILE A 89 -2.08 1.72 11.74
N ALA A 90 -0.95 1.37 11.15
CA ALA A 90 0.10 2.32 10.82
C ALA A 90 0.81 1.93 9.53
N ASN A 91 1.37 2.93 8.85
CA ASN A 91 2.19 2.80 7.66
C ASN A 91 3.38 3.75 7.79
N GLY A 92 4.54 3.31 7.37
CA GLY A 92 5.74 4.16 7.41
C GLY A 92 6.80 3.66 6.45
N PHE A 93 7.66 4.58 6.03
CA PHE A 93 8.72 4.29 5.07
C PHE A 93 9.87 5.27 5.16
N SER A 94 11.01 4.89 4.59
CA SER A 94 12.07 5.82 4.24
C SER A 94 11.57 6.67 3.08
N GLU A 95 11.52 7.99 3.28
CA GLU A 95 11.00 8.93 2.29
C GLU A 95 11.90 8.97 1.06
N LEU A 96 11.30 8.92 -0.13
CA LEU A 96 12.03 9.16 -1.36
C LEU A 96 12.41 10.65 -1.43
N ASN A 97 13.71 10.92 -1.39
CA ASN A 97 14.24 12.28 -1.36
C ASN A 97 15.02 12.68 -2.62
N ASP A 98 15.01 11.84 -3.65
CA ASP A 98 15.56 12.15 -4.97
C ASP A 98 14.47 12.75 -5.86
N PRO A 99 14.58 14.06 -6.26
CA PRO A 99 13.55 14.70 -7.07
C PRO A 99 13.44 14.13 -8.49
N GLU A 100 14.53 13.62 -9.08
CA GLU A 100 14.49 13.06 -10.43
C GLU A 100 13.75 11.71 -10.42
N GLU A 101 14.09 10.84 -9.49
CA GLU A 101 13.39 9.56 -9.32
C GLU A 101 11.90 9.78 -8.97
N GLN A 102 11.60 10.74 -8.07
CA GLN A 102 10.22 11.05 -7.71
C GLN A 102 9.41 11.56 -8.92
N ALA A 103 10.01 12.39 -9.77
CA ALA A 103 9.37 12.87 -10.99
C ALA A 103 9.06 11.73 -11.97
N GLU A 104 9.95 10.75 -12.09
CA GLU A 104 9.71 9.56 -12.92
C GLU A 104 8.57 8.69 -12.36
N ARG A 105 8.52 8.51 -11.04
CA ARG A 105 7.44 7.76 -10.40
C ARG A 105 6.09 8.45 -10.56
N PHE A 106 6.02 9.78 -10.42
CA PHE A 106 4.78 10.53 -10.68
C PHE A 106 4.32 10.40 -12.13
N LYS A 107 5.21 10.39 -13.11
CA LYS A 107 4.85 10.15 -14.52
C LYS A 107 4.19 8.78 -14.70
N LYS A 108 4.76 7.73 -14.10
CA LYS A 108 4.18 6.38 -14.12
C LYS A 108 2.81 6.34 -13.45
N GLN A 109 2.63 7.06 -12.33
CA GLN A 109 1.32 7.18 -11.68
C GLN A 109 0.27 7.84 -12.58
N VAL A 110 0.64 8.89 -13.32
CA VAL A 110 -0.26 9.52 -14.30
C VAL A 110 -0.66 8.55 -15.40
N GLU A 111 0.29 7.77 -15.94
CA GLU A 111 0.00 6.74 -16.94
C GLU A 111 -0.97 5.68 -16.41
N GLN A 112 -0.79 5.25 -15.16
CA GLN A 112 -1.70 4.30 -14.48
C GLN A 112 -3.10 4.90 -14.31
N LYS A 113 -3.18 6.17 -13.92
CA LYS A 113 -4.45 6.89 -13.78
C LYS A 113 -5.19 7.02 -15.10
N GLU A 114 -4.49 7.33 -16.19
CA GLU A 114 -5.07 7.37 -17.53
C GLU A 114 -5.53 5.98 -18.01
N ALA A 115 -4.91 4.92 -17.50
CA ALA A 115 -5.31 3.54 -17.74
C ALA A 115 -6.50 3.07 -16.87
N GLY A 116 -7.02 3.91 -15.96
CA GLY A 116 -8.21 3.65 -15.15
C GLY A 116 -7.94 3.32 -13.68
N ASP A 117 -6.74 3.57 -13.19
CA ASP A 117 -6.41 3.44 -11.76
C ASP A 117 -6.83 4.72 -11.02
N ASP A 118 -7.98 4.67 -10.34
CA ASP A 118 -8.52 5.82 -9.60
C ASP A 118 -7.69 6.20 -8.37
N GLU A 119 -6.90 5.29 -7.83
CA GLU A 119 -6.02 5.52 -6.67
C GLU A 119 -4.68 6.13 -7.06
N ALA A 120 -4.30 6.05 -8.34
CA ALA A 120 -3.05 6.60 -8.84
C ALA A 120 -3.00 8.13 -8.69
N MET A 121 -1.81 8.64 -8.39
CA MET A 121 -1.57 10.05 -8.08
C MET A 121 -1.48 10.90 -9.35
N TYR A 122 -1.80 12.19 -9.20
CA TYR A 122 -1.47 13.21 -10.21
C TYR A 122 0.00 13.62 -10.10
N TYR A 123 0.54 14.19 -11.19
CA TYR A 123 1.86 14.80 -11.15
C TYR A 123 1.84 16.07 -10.32
N ASP A 124 2.62 16.10 -9.24
CA ASP A 124 2.75 17.25 -8.35
C ASP A 124 4.10 17.97 -8.59
N ALA A 125 4.06 19.03 -9.41
CA ALA A 125 5.25 19.82 -9.73
C ALA A 125 5.75 20.64 -8.53
N ASP A 126 4.87 21.02 -7.60
CA ASP A 126 5.26 21.77 -6.41
C ASP A 126 5.97 20.85 -5.40
N PHE A 127 5.53 19.59 -5.30
CA PHE A 127 6.22 18.57 -4.50
C PHE A 127 7.64 18.33 -5.04
N ILE A 128 7.80 18.14 -6.35
CA ILE A 128 9.13 17.97 -6.98
C ILE A 128 10.02 19.18 -6.69
N ARG A 129 9.51 20.39 -6.91
CA ARG A 129 10.25 21.61 -6.63
C ARG A 129 10.66 21.73 -5.16
N ALA A 130 9.82 21.27 -4.22
CA ALA A 130 10.17 21.23 -2.80
C ALA A 130 11.33 20.25 -2.54
N LEU A 131 11.34 19.09 -3.16
CA LEU A 131 12.45 18.12 -3.06
C LEU A 131 13.77 18.68 -3.63
N GLU A 132 13.72 19.48 -4.70
CA GLU A 132 14.90 20.12 -5.30
C GLU A 132 15.63 21.09 -4.34
N TYR A 133 14.93 21.65 -3.33
CA TYR A 133 15.56 22.44 -2.26
C TYR A 133 16.35 21.57 -1.26
N GLY A 134 16.20 20.28 -1.33
CA GLY A 134 16.91 19.31 -0.55
C GLY A 134 16.11 18.78 0.64
N MET A 135 15.93 17.45 0.69
CA MET A 135 15.37 16.73 1.82
C MET A 135 16.42 15.75 2.35
N PRO A 136 16.81 15.85 3.62
CA PRO A 136 17.75 14.89 4.21
C PRO A 136 17.14 13.50 4.28
N PRO A 137 17.93 12.44 4.51
CA PRO A 137 17.38 11.12 4.82
C PRO A 137 16.37 11.20 5.96
N THR A 138 15.15 10.80 5.68
CA THR A 138 13.99 11.01 6.57
C THR A 138 13.15 9.74 6.59
N GLY A 139 12.68 9.34 7.76
CA GLY A 139 11.65 8.31 7.92
C GLY A 139 10.31 8.96 8.25
N GLY A 140 9.27 8.58 7.52
CA GLY A 140 7.89 8.96 7.80
C GLY A 140 7.12 7.85 8.48
N CYS A 141 6.12 8.22 9.30
CA CYS A 141 5.19 7.26 9.90
C CYS A 141 3.82 7.91 10.08
N GLY A 142 2.80 7.25 9.56
CA GLY A 142 1.40 7.58 9.77
C GLY A 142 0.74 6.55 10.67
N ILE A 143 -0.05 7.01 11.66
CA ILE A 143 -0.86 6.16 12.53
C ILE A 143 -2.31 6.58 12.40
N GLY A 144 -3.19 5.63 12.04
CA GLY A 144 -4.62 5.83 11.93
C GLY A 144 -5.25 5.95 13.33
N ILE A 145 -5.40 7.17 13.82
CA ILE A 145 -5.92 7.42 15.20
C ILE A 145 -7.31 6.85 15.38
N ASP A 146 -8.20 6.98 14.41
CA ASP A 146 -9.55 6.42 14.52
C ASP A 146 -9.52 4.89 14.57
N ARG A 147 -8.70 4.23 13.75
CA ARG A 147 -8.51 2.77 13.81
C ARG A 147 -7.88 2.33 15.14
N LEU A 148 -6.92 3.10 15.65
CA LEU A 148 -6.32 2.83 16.98
C LEU A 148 -7.36 2.96 18.11
N ILE A 149 -8.23 3.98 18.06
CA ILE A 149 -9.31 4.15 19.05
C ILE A 149 -10.32 3.00 18.92
N MET A 150 -10.70 2.58 17.71
CA MET A 150 -11.55 1.40 17.50
C MET A 150 -10.96 0.16 18.17
N LEU A 151 -9.66 -0.05 18.04
CA LEU A 151 -8.96 -1.18 18.65
C LEU A 151 -9.01 -1.09 20.20
N ILE A 152 -8.63 0.05 20.77
CA ILE A 152 -8.59 0.27 22.23
C ILE A 152 -9.98 0.15 22.86
N THR A 153 -11.01 0.65 22.18
CA THR A 153 -12.39 0.66 22.71
C THR A 153 -13.20 -0.56 22.27
N ASN A 154 -12.59 -1.49 21.54
CA ASN A 154 -13.25 -2.69 20.98
C ASN A 154 -14.51 -2.35 20.18
N LYS A 155 -14.41 -1.36 19.28
CA LYS A 155 -15.51 -0.93 18.41
C LYS A 155 -15.29 -1.42 16.97
N PRO A 156 -16.30 -2.07 16.35
CA PRO A 156 -16.15 -2.61 15.00
C PRO A 156 -16.25 -1.55 13.88
N SER A 157 -16.87 -0.41 14.17
CA SER A 157 -17.15 0.63 13.18
C SER A 157 -16.45 1.95 13.54
N ILE A 158 -15.89 2.61 12.54
CA ILE A 158 -15.29 3.95 12.68
C ILE A 158 -16.34 5.00 13.10
N ARG A 159 -17.62 4.80 12.79
CA ARG A 159 -18.71 5.68 13.21
C ARG A 159 -18.92 5.72 14.72
N ASP A 160 -18.48 4.68 15.41
CA ASP A 160 -18.60 4.59 16.88
C ASP A 160 -17.53 5.41 17.61
N VAL A 161 -16.49 5.84 16.91
CA VAL A 161 -15.33 6.56 17.50
C VAL A 161 -15.17 7.98 16.98
N ILE A 162 -15.81 8.32 15.86
CA ILE A 162 -15.84 9.68 15.31
C ILE A 162 -16.94 10.48 16.01
N LEU A 163 -16.60 11.69 16.49
CA LEU A 163 -17.55 12.55 17.22
C LEU A 163 -18.77 12.97 16.37
N PHE A 164 -18.56 13.22 15.06
CA PHE A 164 -19.59 13.66 14.12
C PHE A 164 -19.51 12.85 12.82
N PRO A 165 -19.93 11.58 12.83
CA PRO A 165 -19.88 10.75 11.64
C PRO A 165 -20.83 11.30 10.56
N HIS A 166 -20.36 11.30 9.31
CA HIS A 166 -21.21 11.68 8.19
C HIS A 166 -22.30 10.63 7.97
N MET A 167 -23.56 11.05 8.06
CA MET A 167 -24.73 10.19 7.92
C MET A 167 -25.43 10.49 6.60
N ARG A 168 -26.15 9.48 6.05
CA ARG A 168 -27.04 9.74 4.90
C ARG A 168 -28.15 10.69 5.35
N PRO A 169 -28.54 11.67 4.52
CA PRO A 169 -29.75 12.45 4.76
C PRO A 169 -30.97 11.53 4.90
N GLU A 170 -31.86 11.84 5.81
CA GLU A 170 -33.16 11.15 5.95
C GLU A 170 -34.07 11.41 4.77
#